data_48d43a8e2b6c3a5586b757b0343155f1
#
_entry.id   48d43a8e2b6c3a5586b757b0343155f1
#
_cell.length_a   1.000
_cell.length_b   1.000
_cell.length_c   1.000
_cell.angle_alpha   90.00
_cell.angle_beta   90.00
_cell.angle_gamma   90.00
#
_symmetry.space_group_name_H-M   'P 1'
#
loop_
_entity.id
_entity.type
_entity.pdbx_description
1 polymer ?
#
loop_
_entity_poly.entity_id
_entity_poly.type
_entity_poly.pdbx_seq_one_letter_code
_entity_poly.pdbx_strand_id
1 'polypeptide(L)'
;MDRGAPSRERIAELAGGEPLLAVSDLRAGYGKMEILHGVDLMLAAGRSLCMIGPNGAGKSTVLHSIYGFTRITSGSVRIGGEDVTRLSPNEKLRRSGIAYVLQDNSSFPDMTVEENLWMGGYLLDQPWQAKEAAERVFEKYPRLANRRSQPARVLSGGERRLLEISRALVMEPRVLLVDEPSIGLEPRYIEMVFEMLVELQRGAGKAIVMVEQNAKKGLQFADVGYVLVAGSVARVGSGADLLQDPEIGRLYLGG
;
A
#
# COMPACT_ATOMS: atom_id res chain seq x y z
N MET A 1 -19.44 24.85 8.42
CA MET A 1 -19.19 24.97 6.97
C MET A 1 -19.27 23.58 6.39
N ASP A 2 -20.26 23.37 5.56
CA ASP A 2 -20.45 22.12 4.83
C ASP A 2 -19.28 21.96 3.85
N ARG A 3 -18.28 21.20 4.24
CA ARG A 3 -17.15 20.88 3.37
C ARG A 3 -17.50 19.58 2.68
N GLY A 4 -18.23 19.70 1.55
CA GLY A 4 -18.59 18.57 0.71
C GLY A 4 -17.37 17.70 0.36
N ALA A 5 -17.63 16.45 -0.07
CA ALA A 5 -16.57 15.55 -0.55
C ALA A 5 -15.67 16.25 -1.57
N PRO A 6 -14.35 15.98 -1.57
CA PRO A 6 -13.43 16.62 -2.51
C PRO A 6 -13.85 16.34 -3.96
N SER A 7 -13.75 17.39 -4.81
CA SER A 7 -14.11 17.23 -6.22
C SER A 7 -13.11 16.32 -6.94
N ARG A 8 -13.57 15.62 -7.99
CA ARG A 8 -12.70 14.79 -8.84
C ARG A 8 -11.58 15.61 -9.51
N GLU A 9 -11.83 16.86 -9.84
CA GLU A 9 -10.82 17.78 -10.40
C GLU A 9 -9.69 18.00 -9.38
N ARG A 10 -10.03 18.24 -8.11
CA ARG A 10 -9.03 18.40 -7.06
C ARG A 10 -8.21 17.12 -6.81
N ILE A 11 -8.85 15.95 -6.88
CA ILE A 11 -8.18 14.65 -6.79
C ILE A 11 -7.22 14.46 -7.96
N ALA A 12 -7.64 14.81 -9.19
CA ALA A 12 -6.82 14.71 -10.40
C ALA A 12 -5.60 15.64 -10.35
N GLU A 13 -5.77 16.89 -9.89
CA GLU A 13 -4.65 17.83 -9.71
C GLU A 13 -3.59 17.26 -8.76
N LEU A 14 -4.02 16.68 -7.64
CA LEU A 14 -3.13 16.12 -6.61
C LEU A 14 -2.48 14.80 -7.03
N ALA A 15 -3.04 14.07 -7.99
CA ALA A 15 -2.50 12.81 -8.48
C ALA A 15 -1.05 12.93 -9.00
N GLY A 16 -0.65 14.14 -9.46
CA GLY A 16 0.73 14.44 -9.84
C GLY A 16 1.09 14.05 -11.27
N GLY A 17 0.09 13.85 -12.14
CA GLY A 17 0.23 13.50 -13.55
C GLY A 17 -0.88 12.57 -14.04
N GLU A 18 -0.66 11.92 -15.18
CA GLU A 18 -1.59 10.91 -15.68
C GLU A 18 -1.71 9.75 -14.67
N PRO A 19 -2.92 9.41 -14.20
CA PRO A 19 -3.09 8.42 -13.17
C PRO A 19 -2.68 7.01 -13.63
N LEU A 20 -1.72 6.39 -12.92
CA LEU A 20 -1.46 4.96 -13.03
C LEU A 20 -2.55 4.15 -12.35
N LEU A 21 -2.97 4.57 -11.15
CA LEU A 21 -4.11 4.00 -10.42
C LEU A 21 -5.24 5.03 -10.38
N ALA A 22 -6.43 4.64 -10.82
CA ALA A 22 -7.66 5.41 -10.68
C ALA A 22 -8.77 4.55 -10.10
N VAL A 23 -9.38 5.04 -9.03
CA VAL A 23 -10.55 4.47 -8.38
C VAL A 23 -11.68 5.48 -8.52
N SER A 24 -12.85 5.05 -8.98
CA SER A 24 -13.98 5.96 -9.25
C SER A 24 -15.26 5.43 -8.63
N ASP A 25 -15.92 6.28 -7.81
CA ASP A 25 -17.20 6.02 -7.11
C ASP A 25 -17.26 4.62 -6.49
N LEU A 26 -16.19 4.22 -5.82
CA LEU A 26 -16.04 2.86 -5.33
C LEU A 26 -16.97 2.60 -4.13
N ARG A 27 -17.92 1.68 -4.31
CA ARG A 27 -18.75 1.13 -3.26
C ARG A 27 -18.43 -0.34 -3.08
N ALA A 28 -18.04 -0.72 -1.87
CA ALA A 28 -17.55 -2.06 -1.61
C ALA A 28 -17.69 -2.43 -0.13
N GLY A 29 -17.60 -3.74 0.14
CA GLY A 29 -17.63 -4.24 1.51
C GLY A 29 -17.49 -5.75 1.59
N TYR A 30 -17.95 -6.32 2.69
CA TYR A 30 -17.84 -7.75 2.97
C TYR A 30 -19.22 -8.40 3.09
N GLY A 31 -19.45 -9.46 2.32
CA GLY A 31 -20.75 -10.12 2.29
C GLY A 31 -21.89 -9.19 1.90
N LYS A 32 -22.78 -8.88 2.84
CA LYS A 32 -23.91 -7.94 2.64
C LYS A 32 -23.64 -6.54 3.21
N MET A 33 -22.54 -6.36 3.94
CA MET A 33 -22.22 -5.08 4.58
C MET A 33 -21.42 -4.21 3.63
N GLU A 34 -21.98 -3.07 3.22
CA GLU A 34 -21.24 -2.03 2.50
C GLU A 34 -20.46 -1.18 3.50
N ILE A 35 -19.17 -0.98 3.22
CA ILE A 35 -18.24 -0.21 4.06
C ILE A 35 -17.81 1.08 3.36
N LEU A 36 -17.62 1.02 2.04
CA LEU A 36 -17.20 2.16 1.23
C LEU A 36 -18.38 2.76 0.47
N HIS A 37 -18.49 4.08 0.51
CA HIS A 37 -19.66 4.83 0.05
C HIS A 37 -19.29 5.87 -1.02
N GLY A 38 -18.68 5.41 -2.14
CA GLY A 38 -18.31 6.29 -3.25
C GLY A 38 -16.93 6.92 -3.07
N VAL A 39 -15.90 6.08 -2.94
CA VAL A 39 -14.51 6.54 -2.83
C VAL A 39 -13.92 6.82 -4.21
N ASP A 40 -13.43 8.05 -4.41
CA ASP A 40 -12.60 8.45 -5.55
C ASP A 40 -11.15 8.59 -5.10
N LEU A 41 -10.20 8.05 -5.90
CA LEU A 41 -8.77 8.09 -5.63
C LEU A 41 -8.00 8.06 -6.96
N MET A 42 -6.95 8.89 -7.09
CA MET A 42 -6.06 8.88 -8.25
C MET A 42 -4.61 9.03 -7.80
N LEU A 43 -3.71 8.29 -8.45
CA LEU A 43 -2.28 8.34 -8.16
C LEU A 43 -1.46 8.07 -9.43
N ALA A 44 -0.52 8.95 -9.75
CA ALA A 44 0.42 8.76 -10.86
C ALA A 44 1.56 7.80 -10.49
N ALA A 45 2.31 7.34 -11.49
CA ALA A 45 3.53 6.55 -11.27
C ALA A 45 4.56 7.36 -10.47
N GLY A 46 5.33 6.68 -9.61
CA GLY A 46 6.36 7.32 -8.78
C GLY A 46 5.82 8.24 -7.68
N ARG A 47 4.52 8.18 -7.39
CA ARG A 47 3.88 8.99 -6.35
C ARG A 47 3.43 8.14 -5.19
N SER A 48 3.27 8.76 -4.03
CA SER A 48 2.80 8.13 -2.80
C SER A 48 1.50 8.76 -2.30
N LEU A 49 0.58 7.90 -1.85
CA LEU A 49 -0.68 8.28 -1.24
C LEU A 49 -0.78 7.62 0.13
N CYS A 50 -1.12 8.40 1.16
CA CYS A 50 -1.43 7.87 2.47
C CYS A 50 -2.88 8.15 2.86
N MET A 51 -3.60 7.10 3.30
CA MET A 51 -4.92 7.22 3.89
C MET A 51 -4.81 7.21 5.41
N ILE A 52 -5.36 8.25 6.04
CA ILE A 52 -5.52 8.37 7.49
C ILE A 52 -7.00 8.45 7.86
N GLY A 53 -7.31 8.31 9.13
CA GLY A 53 -8.68 8.38 9.64
C GLY A 53 -8.88 7.45 10.84
N PRO A 54 -10.04 7.52 11.53
CA PRO A 54 -10.30 6.70 12.70
C PRO A 54 -10.34 5.20 12.37
N ASN A 55 -10.21 4.36 13.42
CA ASN A 55 -10.39 2.92 13.26
C ASN A 55 -11.81 2.61 12.79
N GLY A 56 -11.95 1.67 11.87
CA GLY A 56 -13.24 1.36 11.25
C GLY A 56 -13.69 2.32 10.15
N ALA A 57 -12.92 3.35 9.80
CA ALA A 57 -13.25 4.28 8.71
C ALA A 57 -13.30 3.64 7.30
N GLY A 58 -12.81 2.40 7.14
CA GLY A 58 -12.76 1.71 5.86
C GLY A 58 -11.43 1.80 5.12
N LYS A 59 -10.35 2.29 5.77
CA LYS A 59 -9.03 2.47 5.14
C LYS A 59 -8.49 1.19 4.50
N SER A 60 -8.32 0.12 5.28
CA SER A 60 -7.87 -1.19 4.74
C SER A 60 -8.88 -1.77 3.75
N THR A 61 -10.18 -1.45 3.89
CA THR A 61 -11.20 -1.87 2.93
C THR A 61 -10.98 -1.25 1.54
N VAL A 62 -10.44 -0.03 1.46
CA VAL A 62 -10.02 0.57 0.17
C VAL A 62 -8.92 -0.27 -0.46
N LEU A 63 -7.84 -0.60 0.29
CA LEU A 63 -6.75 -1.45 -0.22
C LEU A 63 -7.27 -2.83 -0.63
N HIS A 64 -8.10 -3.47 0.22
CA HIS A 64 -8.74 -4.75 -0.06
C HIS A 64 -9.58 -4.70 -1.34
N SER A 65 -10.29 -3.61 -1.59
CA SER A 65 -11.11 -3.45 -2.79
C SER A 65 -10.26 -3.29 -4.04
N ILE A 66 -9.21 -2.48 -3.97
CA ILE A 66 -8.25 -2.32 -5.08
C ILE A 66 -7.62 -3.68 -5.41
N TYR A 67 -7.24 -4.47 -4.40
CA TYR A 67 -6.60 -5.78 -4.58
C TYR A 67 -7.58 -6.90 -4.98
N GLY A 68 -8.87 -6.80 -4.60
CA GLY A 68 -9.89 -7.78 -4.97
C GLY A 68 -10.32 -8.72 -3.84
N PHE A 69 -10.17 -8.31 -2.59
CA PHE A 69 -10.61 -9.07 -1.40
C PHE A 69 -12.02 -8.72 -0.94
N THR A 70 -12.65 -7.70 -1.52
CA THR A 70 -14.01 -7.28 -1.18
C THR A 70 -14.97 -7.53 -2.31
N ARG A 71 -16.26 -7.44 -2.00
CA ARG A 71 -17.32 -7.36 -3.01
C ARG A 71 -17.51 -5.89 -3.40
N ILE A 72 -17.18 -5.55 -4.64
CA ILE A 72 -17.47 -4.23 -5.22
C ILE A 72 -18.91 -4.26 -5.75
N THR A 73 -19.76 -3.35 -5.25
CA THR A 73 -21.17 -3.20 -5.64
C THR A 73 -21.32 -2.19 -6.77
N SER A 74 -20.55 -1.10 -6.76
CA SER A 74 -20.47 -0.13 -7.87
C SER A 74 -19.12 0.54 -7.93
N GLY A 75 -18.88 1.33 -8.97
CA GLY A 75 -17.61 2.00 -9.23
C GLY A 75 -16.61 1.14 -9.97
N SER A 76 -15.39 1.66 -10.14
CA SER A 76 -14.34 0.98 -10.91
C SER A 76 -12.95 1.20 -10.31
N VAL A 77 -12.06 0.25 -10.58
CA VAL A 77 -10.61 0.32 -10.33
C VAL A 77 -9.89 0.15 -11.66
N ARG A 78 -9.04 1.11 -12.02
CA ARG A 78 -8.27 1.09 -13.27
C ARG A 78 -6.78 1.22 -13.01
N ILE A 79 -5.98 0.51 -13.81
CA ILE A 79 -4.51 0.60 -13.81
C ILE A 79 -4.04 0.92 -15.22
N GLY A 80 -3.37 2.06 -15.39
CA GLY A 80 -2.93 2.53 -16.71
C GLY A 80 -4.07 2.61 -17.73
N GLY A 81 -5.27 3.00 -17.30
CA GLY A 81 -6.48 3.08 -18.11
C GLY A 81 -7.26 1.78 -18.25
N GLU A 82 -6.67 0.60 -18.00
CA GLU A 82 -7.37 -0.70 -18.05
C GLU A 82 -8.26 -0.91 -16.84
N ASP A 83 -9.48 -1.39 -17.04
CA ASP A 83 -10.41 -1.76 -15.98
C ASP A 83 -10.01 -3.11 -15.37
N VAL A 84 -9.61 -3.08 -14.10
CA VAL A 84 -9.18 -4.26 -13.34
C VAL A 84 -10.16 -4.59 -12.20
N THR A 85 -11.33 -3.97 -12.20
CA THR A 85 -12.32 -4.04 -11.10
C THR A 85 -12.67 -5.47 -10.73
N ARG A 86 -12.89 -6.32 -11.73
CA ARG A 86 -13.37 -7.71 -11.55
C ARG A 86 -12.27 -8.76 -11.61
N LEU A 87 -11.03 -8.36 -11.83
CA LEU A 87 -9.90 -9.29 -11.84
C LEU A 87 -9.67 -9.87 -10.43
N SER A 88 -9.32 -11.14 -10.36
CA SER A 88 -8.89 -11.81 -9.13
C SER A 88 -7.55 -11.23 -8.62
N PRO A 89 -7.21 -11.41 -7.33
CA PRO A 89 -5.92 -10.97 -6.78
C PRO A 89 -4.71 -11.45 -7.57
N ASN A 90 -4.72 -12.71 -8.01
CA ASN A 90 -3.64 -13.29 -8.80
C ASN A 90 -3.50 -12.61 -10.17
N GLU A 91 -4.61 -12.31 -10.84
CA GLU A 91 -4.61 -11.59 -12.11
C GLU A 91 -4.15 -10.15 -11.94
N LYS A 92 -4.58 -9.47 -10.87
CA LYS A 92 -4.13 -8.11 -10.53
C LYS A 92 -2.63 -8.05 -10.29
N LEU A 93 -2.06 -9.02 -9.57
CA LEU A 93 -0.62 -9.11 -9.38
C LEU A 93 0.11 -9.40 -10.70
N ARG A 94 -0.29 -10.48 -11.41
CA ARG A 94 0.42 -10.95 -12.60
C ARG A 94 0.27 -10.04 -13.82
N ARG A 95 -0.94 -9.52 -14.08
CA ARG A 95 -1.27 -8.77 -15.32
C ARG A 95 -1.21 -7.26 -15.13
N SER A 96 -1.63 -6.78 -13.96
CA SER A 96 -1.77 -5.34 -13.71
C SER A 96 -0.63 -4.79 -12.83
N GLY A 97 0.19 -5.67 -12.24
CA GLY A 97 1.32 -5.27 -11.41
C GLY A 97 0.91 -4.61 -10.10
N ILE A 98 -0.18 -5.09 -9.47
CA ILE A 98 -0.59 -4.63 -8.14
C ILE A 98 -0.13 -5.67 -7.13
N ALA A 99 0.75 -5.30 -6.19
CA ALA A 99 1.11 -6.14 -5.04
C ALA A 99 0.55 -5.56 -3.74
N TYR A 100 0.37 -6.43 -2.74
CA TYR A 100 -0.17 -6.05 -1.45
C TYR A 100 0.70 -6.58 -0.31
N VAL A 101 1.14 -5.66 0.54
CA VAL A 101 1.82 -5.94 1.81
C VAL A 101 0.79 -5.80 2.92
N LEU A 102 0.36 -6.94 3.47
CA LEU A 102 -0.65 -7.01 4.53
C LEU A 102 -0.13 -6.43 5.85
N GLN A 103 -1.04 -6.04 6.73
CA GLN A 103 -0.74 -5.52 8.06
C GLN A 103 0.06 -6.52 8.89
N ASP A 104 -0.40 -7.78 8.98
CA ASP A 104 0.16 -8.80 9.87
C ASP A 104 0.54 -10.08 9.13
N ASN A 105 1.58 -10.73 9.65
CA ASN A 105 1.95 -12.13 9.43
C ASN A 105 1.86 -12.61 7.96
N SER A 106 2.31 -11.78 7.04
CA SER A 106 2.31 -12.16 5.63
C SER A 106 3.49 -13.07 5.25
N SER A 107 4.47 -13.27 6.15
CA SER A 107 5.58 -14.21 5.95
C SER A 107 5.18 -15.64 6.35
N PHE A 108 5.84 -16.63 5.77
CA PHE A 108 5.75 -18.05 6.13
C PHE A 108 6.79 -18.33 7.22
N PRO A 109 6.40 -18.48 8.51
CA PRO A 109 7.33 -18.45 9.63
C PRO A 109 8.30 -19.65 9.66
N ASP A 110 7.88 -20.81 9.17
CA ASP A 110 8.68 -22.03 9.17
C ASP A 110 9.55 -22.20 7.91
N MET A 111 9.30 -21.40 6.88
CA MET A 111 10.15 -21.30 5.71
C MET A 111 11.35 -20.40 5.98
N THR A 112 12.48 -20.67 5.32
CA THR A 112 13.65 -19.80 5.32
C THR A 112 13.34 -18.43 4.69
N VAL A 113 14.19 -17.44 4.94
CA VAL A 113 14.11 -16.12 4.31
C VAL A 113 14.12 -16.26 2.78
N GLU A 114 15.00 -17.12 2.27
CA GLU A 114 15.10 -17.39 0.82
C GLU A 114 13.83 -18.01 0.25
N GLU A 115 13.29 -19.04 0.90
CA GLU A 115 12.05 -19.69 0.47
C GLU A 115 10.86 -18.73 0.51
N ASN A 116 10.80 -17.85 1.51
CA ASN A 116 9.80 -16.78 1.56
C ASN A 116 9.87 -15.86 0.34
N LEU A 117 11.08 -15.49 -0.10
CA LEU A 117 11.26 -14.67 -1.31
C LEU A 117 10.82 -15.45 -2.56
N TRP A 118 11.19 -16.74 -2.69
CA TRP A 118 10.74 -17.56 -3.82
C TRP A 118 9.21 -17.66 -3.90
N MET A 119 8.54 -17.77 -2.75
CA MET A 119 7.07 -17.75 -2.71
C MET A 119 6.48 -16.44 -3.22
N GLY A 120 7.21 -15.32 -3.15
CA GLY A 120 6.80 -14.06 -3.78
C GLY A 120 6.65 -14.16 -5.30
N GLY A 121 7.41 -15.06 -5.93
CA GLY A 121 7.40 -15.30 -7.37
C GLY A 121 6.56 -16.49 -7.83
N TYR A 122 5.63 -17.00 -7.02
CA TYR A 122 4.87 -18.22 -7.35
C TYR A 122 4.00 -18.11 -8.61
N LEU A 123 3.72 -16.89 -9.10
CA LEU A 123 3.00 -16.63 -10.34
C LEU A 123 3.93 -16.43 -11.57
N LEU A 124 5.25 -16.46 -11.38
CA LEU A 124 6.20 -16.41 -12.49
C LEU A 124 6.15 -17.71 -13.30
N ASP A 125 6.41 -17.60 -14.60
CA ASP A 125 6.27 -18.75 -15.52
C ASP A 125 7.31 -19.84 -15.25
N GLN A 126 8.48 -19.46 -14.74
CA GLN A 126 9.58 -20.38 -14.46
C GLN A 126 10.12 -20.20 -13.03
N PRO A 127 10.32 -21.30 -12.27
CA PRO A 127 10.83 -21.22 -10.89
C PRO A 127 12.19 -20.52 -10.74
N TRP A 128 13.05 -20.58 -11.74
CA TRP A 128 14.36 -19.92 -11.70
C TRP A 128 14.25 -18.39 -11.67
N GLN A 129 13.18 -17.81 -12.25
CA GLN A 129 12.93 -16.36 -12.22
C GLN A 129 12.71 -15.86 -10.77
N ALA A 130 12.00 -16.63 -9.95
CA ALA A 130 11.80 -16.30 -8.53
C ALA A 130 13.14 -16.33 -7.76
N LYS A 131 14.02 -17.30 -8.08
CA LYS A 131 15.35 -17.39 -7.47
C LYS A 131 16.23 -16.20 -7.87
N GLU A 132 16.25 -15.85 -9.14
CA GLU A 132 16.98 -14.69 -9.64
C GLU A 132 16.48 -13.37 -9.02
N ALA A 133 15.15 -13.20 -8.88
CA ALA A 133 14.58 -12.05 -8.21
C ALA A 133 14.97 -12.02 -6.72
N ALA A 134 15.04 -13.17 -6.05
CA ALA A 134 15.51 -13.25 -4.66
C ALA A 134 16.98 -12.85 -4.52
N GLU A 135 17.86 -13.21 -5.48
CA GLU A 135 19.26 -12.77 -5.46
C GLU A 135 19.35 -11.24 -5.53
N ARG A 136 18.58 -10.58 -6.42
CA ARG A 136 18.52 -9.11 -6.46
C ARG A 136 18.08 -8.49 -5.13
N VAL A 137 17.17 -9.14 -4.40
CA VAL A 137 16.77 -8.72 -3.05
C VAL A 137 17.94 -8.86 -2.07
N PHE A 138 18.69 -9.97 -2.11
CA PHE A 138 19.83 -10.19 -1.23
C PHE A 138 20.99 -9.21 -1.50
N GLU A 139 21.26 -8.90 -2.77
CA GLU A 139 22.23 -7.87 -3.13
C GLU A 139 21.86 -6.51 -2.55
N LYS A 140 20.57 -6.17 -2.62
CA LYS A 140 20.05 -4.88 -2.14
C LYS A 140 19.95 -4.80 -0.62
N TYR A 141 19.62 -5.91 0.04
CA TYR A 141 19.38 -5.95 1.49
C TYR A 141 20.27 -6.97 2.20
N PRO A 142 21.55 -6.61 2.52
CA PRO A 142 22.51 -7.50 3.17
C PRO A 142 22.03 -8.10 4.49
N ARG A 143 21.13 -7.40 5.21
CA ARG A 143 20.50 -7.90 6.44
C ARG A 143 19.70 -9.18 6.19
N LEU A 144 18.97 -9.27 5.08
CA LEU A 144 18.26 -10.48 4.68
C LEU A 144 19.23 -11.54 4.15
N ALA A 145 20.24 -11.15 3.38
CA ALA A 145 21.26 -12.06 2.87
C ALA A 145 21.98 -12.81 4.01
N ASN A 146 22.34 -12.12 5.10
CA ASN A 146 22.96 -12.72 6.29
C ASN A 146 22.04 -13.70 7.05
N ARG A 147 20.76 -13.69 6.76
CA ARG A 147 19.72 -14.54 7.37
C ARG A 147 19.12 -15.53 6.37
N ARG A 148 19.68 -15.63 5.16
CA ARG A 148 19.12 -16.35 4.02
C ARG A 148 18.58 -17.74 4.33
N SER A 149 19.35 -18.57 5.04
CA SER A 149 18.99 -19.95 5.40
C SER A 149 18.25 -20.08 6.74
N GLN A 150 17.96 -18.97 7.41
CA GLN A 150 17.26 -19.00 8.69
C GLN A 150 15.74 -18.98 8.47
N PRO A 151 14.95 -19.70 9.30
CA PRO A 151 13.50 -19.62 9.23
C PRO A 151 13.01 -18.22 9.61
N ALA A 152 11.96 -17.73 8.92
CA ALA A 152 11.47 -16.36 9.10
C ALA A 152 10.98 -16.07 10.54
N ARG A 153 10.60 -17.09 11.31
CA ARG A 153 10.16 -16.92 12.72
C ARG A 153 11.24 -16.37 13.65
N VAL A 154 12.52 -16.51 13.32
CA VAL A 154 13.62 -16.01 14.17
C VAL A 154 14.03 -14.58 13.85
N LEU A 155 13.43 -13.98 12.82
CA LEU A 155 13.69 -12.59 12.45
C LEU A 155 13.09 -11.63 13.49
N SER A 156 13.78 -10.51 13.72
CA SER A 156 13.17 -9.39 14.43
C SER A 156 11.96 -8.84 13.67
N GLY A 157 11.09 -8.08 14.35
CA GLY A 157 9.92 -7.47 13.70
C GLY A 157 10.28 -6.65 12.47
N GLY A 158 11.35 -5.85 12.55
CA GLY A 158 11.83 -5.05 11.42
C GLY A 158 12.43 -5.86 10.28
N GLU A 159 13.21 -6.92 10.57
CA GLU A 159 13.73 -7.83 9.54
C GLU A 159 12.59 -8.59 8.85
N ARG A 160 11.57 -8.99 9.63
CA ARG A 160 10.37 -9.63 9.07
C ARG A 160 9.61 -8.68 8.15
N ARG A 161 9.41 -7.42 8.56
CA ARG A 161 8.74 -6.43 7.72
C ARG A 161 9.50 -6.15 6.43
N LEU A 162 10.84 -6.08 6.52
CA LEU A 162 11.71 -5.98 5.35
C LEU A 162 11.52 -7.18 4.41
N LEU A 163 11.46 -8.41 4.94
CA LEU A 163 11.20 -9.62 4.17
C LEU A 163 9.82 -9.59 3.48
N GLU A 164 8.78 -9.17 4.18
CA GLU A 164 7.40 -9.09 3.66
C GLU A 164 7.28 -8.11 2.50
N ILE A 165 7.87 -6.92 2.63
CA ILE A 165 7.90 -5.94 1.54
C ILE A 165 8.74 -6.48 0.38
N SER A 166 9.93 -7.04 0.65
CA SER A 166 10.82 -7.60 -0.38
C SER A 166 10.16 -8.73 -1.16
N ARG A 167 9.39 -9.59 -0.49
CA ARG A 167 8.62 -10.65 -1.13
C ARG A 167 7.58 -10.10 -2.11
N ALA A 168 6.89 -9.01 -1.74
CA ALA A 168 5.92 -8.37 -2.62
C ALA A 168 6.60 -7.77 -3.88
N LEU A 169 7.90 -7.45 -3.80
CA LEU A 169 8.66 -6.87 -4.91
C LEU A 169 9.17 -7.91 -5.93
N VAL A 170 9.17 -9.19 -5.60
CA VAL A 170 9.66 -10.26 -6.49
C VAL A 170 8.95 -10.26 -7.84
N MET A 171 7.66 -9.92 -7.87
CA MET A 171 6.86 -9.78 -9.10
C MET A 171 7.03 -8.42 -9.80
N GLU A 172 7.94 -7.56 -9.35
CA GLU A 172 8.21 -6.23 -9.89
C GLU A 172 6.94 -5.37 -10.08
N PRO A 173 6.12 -5.19 -9.05
CA PRO A 173 4.84 -4.51 -9.18
C PRO A 173 5.01 -3.05 -9.59
N ARG A 174 4.00 -2.50 -10.28
CA ARG A 174 3.89 -1.07 -10.62
C ARG A 174 3.24 -0.28 -9.48
N VAL A 175 2.29 -0.91 -8.78
CA VAL A 175 1.54 -0.36 -7.64
C VAL A 175 1.77 -1.25 -6.43
N LEU A 176 2.19 -0.65 -5.32
CA LEU A 176 2.35 -1.32 -4.03
C LEU A 176 1.29 -0.79 -3.06
N LEU A 177 0.43 -1.69 -2.61
CA LEU A 177 -0.52 -1.43 -1.53
C LEU A 177 0.13 -1.84 -0.22
N VAL A 178 0.14 -0.96 0.79
CA VAL A 178 0.84 -1.20 2.07
C VAL A 178 -0.10 -0.87 3.23
N ASP A 179 -0.42 -1.88 4.02
CA ASP A 179 -1.33 -1.72 5.16
C ASP A 179 -0.53 -1.65 6.46
N GLU A 180 -0.60 -0.50 7.13
CA GLU A 180 0.00 -0.19 8.43
C GLU A 180 1.46 -0.70 8.60
N PRO A 181 2.40 -0.25 7.75
CA PRO A 181 3.77 -0.79 7.73
C PRO A 181 4.56 -0.57 9.03
N SER A 182 4.17 0.40 9.86
CA SER A 182 4.90 0.76 11.08
C SER A 182 4.37 0.09 12.35
N ILE A 183 3.22 -0.59 12.27
CA ILE A 183 2.57 -1.13 13.47
C ILE A 183 3.47 -2.15 14.20
N GLY A 184 3.58 -2.00 15.54
CA GLY A 184 4.33 -2.93 16.38
C GLY A 184 5.86 -2.90 16.20
N LEU A 185 6.40 -1.97 15.40
CA LEU A 185 7.84 -1.84 15.20
C LEU A 185 8.49 -0.85 16.18
N GLU A 186 9.72 -1.15 16.56
CA GLU A 186 10.58 -0.19 17.26
C GLU A 186 10.91 1.01 16.34
N PRO A 187 11.15 2.22 16.89
CA PRO A 187 11.39 3.44 16.10
C PRO A 187 12.44 3.31 14.99
N ARG A 188 13.56 2.65 15.27
CA ARG A 188 14.65 2.42 14.28
C ARG A 188 14.21 1.59 13.07
N TYR A 189 13.26 0.67 13.26
CA TYR A 189 12.74 -0.15 12.16
C TYR A 189 11.65 0.58 11.38
N ILE A 190 10.90 1.46 12.05
CA ILE A 190 9.95 2.36 11.36
C ILE A 190 10.71 3.21 10.36
N GLU A 191 11.80 3.88 10.77
CA GLU A 191 12.62 4.69 9.86
C GLU A 191 13.12 3.84 8.67
N MET A 192 13.70 2.68 8.92
CA MET A 192 14.20 1.77 7.88
C MET A 192 13.10 1.39 6.85
N VAL A 193 11.89 1.10 7.32
CA VAL A 193 10.76 0.74 6.44
C VAL A 193 10.35 1.94 5.58
N PHE A 194 10.25 3.13 6.16
CA PHE A 194 9.91 4.34 5.40
C PHE A 194 11.01 4.74 4.42
N GLU A 195 12.29 4.60 4.77
CA GLU A 195 13.43 4.80 3.85
C GLU A 195 13.32 3.86 2.63
N MET A 196 13.03 2.57 2.87
CA MET A 196 12.78 1.60 1.80
C MET A 196 11.62 2.02 0.90
N LEU A 197 10.50 2.47 1.47
CA LEU A 197 9.34 2.91 0.68
C LEU A 197 9.66 4.16 -0.14
N VAL A 198 10.42 5.13 0.41
CA VAL A 198 10.91 6.31 -0.34
C VAL A 198 11.79 5.88 -1.51
N GLU A 199 12.69 4.93 -1.29
CA GLU A 199 13.56 4.43 -2.35
C GLU A 199 12.74 3.74 -3.47
N LEU A 200 11.74 2.93 -3.11
CA LEU A 200 10.85 2.28 -4.07
C LEU A 200 10.03 3.30 -4.87
N GLN A 201 9.54 4.34 -4.21
CA GLN A 201 8.78 5.40 -4.86
C GLN A 201 9.67 6.21 -5.80
N ARG A 202 10.75 6.82 -5.28
CA ARG A 202 11.58 7.80 -6.01
C ARG A 202 12.61 7.15 -6.91
N GLY A 203 13.25 6.09 -6.43
CA GLY A 203 14.32 5.40 -7.16
C GLY A 203 13.79 4.41 -8.20
N ALA A 204 12.74 3.65 -7.86
CA ALA A 204 12.17 2.63 -8.74
C ALA A 204 10.84 3.05 -9.40
N GLY A 205 10.36 4.28 -9.20
CA GLY A 205 9.17 4.82 -9.84
C GLY A 205 7.86 4.11 -9.46
N LYS A 206 7.81 3.41 -8.31
CA LYS A 206 6.62 2.69 -7.88
C LYS A 206 5.54 3.64 -7.37
N ALA A 207 4.28 3.41 -7.74
CA ALA A 207 3.15 4.07 -7.09
C ALA A 207 2.87 3.33 -5.76
N ILE A 208 2.78 4.07 -4.66
CA ILE A 208 2.56 3.49 -3.33
C ILE A 208 1.27 4.03 -2.73
N VAL A 209 0.34 3.14 -2.42
CA VAL A 209 -0.88 3.47 -1.66
C VAL A 209 -0.77 2.85 -0.28
N MET A 210 -0.72 3.69 0.73
CA MET A 210 -0.52 3.28 2.11
C MET A 210 -1.71 3.63 2.99
N VAL A 211 -2.03 2.75 3.90
CA VAL A 211 -2.82 3.05 5.10
C VAL A 211 -1.85 3.10 6.28
N GLU A 212 -1.95 4.11 7.13
CA GLU A 212 -1.06 4.23 8.28
C GLU A 212 -1.82 4.75 9.51
N GLN A 213 -1.60 4.12 10.65
CA GLN A 213 -2.17 4.53 11.93
C GLN A 213 -1.38 5.72 12.51
N ASN A 214 -0.05 5.73 12.33
CA ASN A 214 0.78 6.88 12.64
C ASN A 214 0.62 7.95 11.56
N ALA A 215 -0.47 8.74 11.66
CA ALA A 215 -0.84 9.72 10.66
C ALA A 215 0.28 10.72 10.35
N LYS A 216 1.07 11.12 11.36
CA LYS A 216 2.22 12.02 11.17
C LYS A 216 3.26 11.42 10.24
N LYS A 217 3.70 10.18 10.49
CA LYS A 217 4.68 9.48 9.65
C LYS A 217 4.13 9.20 8.25
N GLY A 218 2.89 8.74 8.17
CA GLY A 218 2.23 8.49 6.88
C GLY A 218 2.14 9.74 6.01
N LEU A 219 1.71 10.88 6.57
CA LEU A 219 1.61 12.15 5.84
C LEU A 219 2.99 12.76 5.50
N GLN A 220 4.01 12.56 6.35
CA GLN A 220 5.39 12.96 6.04
C GLN A 220 5.96 12.23 4.82
N PHE A 221 5.59 10.97 4.64
CA PHE A 221 5.99 10.16 3.50
C PHE A 221 5.19 10.53 2.23
N ALA A 222 3.89 10.83 2.38
CA ALA A 222 2.95 10.89 1.26
C ALA A 222 3.05 12.20 0.48
N ASP A 223 3.05 12.10 -0.85
CA ASP A 223 2.78 13.25 -1.73
C ASP A 223 1.33 13.72 -1.60
N VAL A 224 0.40 12.77 -1.45
CA VAL A 224 -1.04 13.02 -1.33
C VAL A 224 -1.59 12.32 -0.10
N GLY A 225 -2.29 13.06 0.75
CA GLY A 225 -2.99 12.53 1.91
C GLY A 225 -4.51 12.50 1.68
N TYR A 226 -5.13 11.43 2.16
CA TYR A 226 -6.58 11.23 2.18
C TYR A 226 -7.05 11.02 3.60
N VAL A 227 -8.09 11.75 4.00
CA VAL A 227 -8.77 11.54 5.29
C VAL A 227 -10.06 10.79 5.02
N LEU A 228 -10.13 9.55 5.51
CA LEU A 228 -11.30 8.69 5.36
C LEU A 228 -12.12 8.71 6.65
N VAL A 229 -13.44 8.93 6.52
CA VAL A 229 -14.38 8.91 7.64
C VAL A 229 -15.65 8.14 7.20
N ALA A 230 -16.04 7.15 7.97
CA ALA A 230 -17.26 6.37 7.71
C ALA A 230 -17.41 5.94 6.25
N GLY A 231 -16.36 5.37 5.65
CA GLY A 231 -16.37 4.83 4.29
C GLY A 231 -16.33 5.85 3.16
N SER A 232 -16.15 7.14 3.46
CA SER A 232 -16.11 8.22 2.47
C SER A 232 -14.86 9.07 2.64
N VAL A 233 -14.39 9.69 1.55
CA VAL A 233 -13.28 10.65 1.58
C VAL A 233 -13.80 11.98 2.09
N ALA A 234 -13.38 12.36 3.30
CA ALA A 234 -13.75 13.62 3.92
C ALA A 234 -12.85 14.79 3.48
N ARG A 235 -11.54 14.51 3.26
CA ARG A 235 -10.55 15.50 2.80
C ARG A 235 -9.48 14.88 1.92
N VAL A 236 -8.91 15.69 1.04
CA VAL A 236 -7.72 15.39 0.25
C VAL A 236 -6.84 16.63 0.17
N GLY A 237 -5.52 16.42 0.23
CA GLY A 237 -4.52 17.49 0.14
C GLY A 237 -3.13 16.93 -0.07
N SER A 238 -2.13 17.79 -0.25
CA SER A 238 -0.74 17.32 -0.15
C SER A 238 -0.48 16.82 1.27
N GLY A 239 0.45 15.86 1.43
CA GLY A 239 0.84 15.40 2.77
C GLY A 239 1.29 16.57 3.67
N ALA A 240 2.03 17.54 3.08
CA ALA A 240 2.50 18.73 3.78
C ALA A 240 1.34 19.65 4.24
N ASP A 241 0.34 19.89 3.37
CA ASP A 241 -0.81 20.72 3.73
C ASP A 241 -1.64 20.10 4.86
N LEU A 242 -1.86 18.78 4.80
CA LEU A 242 -2.62 18.08 5.83
C LEU A 242 -1.87 18.03 7.18
N LEU A 243 -0.53 17.98 7.16
CA LEU A 243 0.28 18.07 8.39
C LEU A 243 0.17 19.43 9.08
N GLN A 244 -0.08 20.50 8.32
CA GLN A 244 -0.22 21.86 8.82
C GLN A 244 -1.68 22.24 9.16
N ASP A 245 -2.65 21.39 8.78
CA ASP A 245 -4.09 21.65 9.07
C ASP A 245 -4.36 21.48 10.57
N PRO A 246 -4.81 22.55 11.29
CA PRO A 246 -5.04 22.49 12.73
C PRO A 246 -6.12 21.46 13.13
N GLU A 247 -7.11 21.22 12.27
CA GLU A 247 -8.18 20.26 12.55
C GLU A 247 -7.64 18.82 12.44
N ILE A 248 -6.81 18.54 11.43
CA ILE A 248 -6.11 17.27 11.27
C ILE A 248 -5.14 17.06 12.43
N GLY A 249 -4.40 18.13 12.82
CA GLY A 249 -3.51 18.13 13.99
C GLY A 249 -4.24 17.65 15.24
N ARG A 250 -5.36 18.26 15.56
CA ARG A 250 -6.17 17.93 16.75
C ARG A 250 -6.79 16.52 16.70
N LEU A 251 -7.26 16.08 15.54
CA LEU A 251 -8.02 14.82 15.43
C LEU A 251 -7.13 13.59 15.24
N TYR A 252 -5.98 13.73 14.58
CA TYR A 252 -5.19 12.57 14.11
C TYR A 252 -3.69 12.63 14.39
N LEU A 253 -3.12 13.81 14.79
CA LEU A 253 -1.67 13.96 14.99
C LEU A 253 -1.26 14.04 16.46
N GLY A 254 -2.20 13.97 17.42
CA GLY A 254 -1.91 13.99 18.84
C GLY A 254 -1.59 15.40 19.37
N GLY A 255 -2.23 16.43 18.82
CA GLY A 255 -2.11 17.82 19.25
C GLY A 255 -2.76 18.09 20.58
#